data_90ed68fbde0140f0f5da6d692265f35f
#
_entry.id   90ed68fbde0140f0f5da6d692265f35f
#
_cell.length_a   1.000
_cell.length_b   1.000
_cell.length_c   1.000
_cell.angle_alpha   90.00
_cell.angle_beta   90.00
_cell.angle_gamma   90.00
#
_symmetry.space_group_name_H-M   'P 1'
#
loop_
_entity.id
_entity.type
_entity.pdbx_description
1 polymer ?
#
loop_
_entity_poly.entity_id
_entity_poly.type
_entity_poly.pdbx_seq_one_letter_code
_entity_poly.pdbx_strand_id
1 'polypeptide(L)'
;MATHAPEMPILVDDETGVWTTDALPMLYVPRHFFVNNHIGIEEVLGAEKYAEILYKAGYKSAWHWCEKEAECHGLSGVAVFEHYMKRLSQRGWGLFETQKLDLETGHAEVKLKHSAFVYVYGKVNRKVDYMFTGWFSGVPPCVPPTA
;
A
#
# COMPACT_ATOMS: atom_id res chain seq x y z
N MET A 1 -2.88 22.94 10.92
CA MET A 1 -2.96 21.51 10.55
C MET A 1 -3.63 20.73 11.67
N ALA A 2 -4.71 20.03 11.39
CA ALA A 2 -5.37 19.20 12.38
C ALA A 2 -4.72 17.79 12.39
N THR A 3 -4.38 17.30 13.57
CA THR A 3 -3.89 15.94 13.78
C THR A 3 -4.84 15.19 14.72
N HIS A 4 -4.95 13.91 14.52
CA HIS A 4 -5.77 13.03 15.36
C HIS A 4 -5.10 11.66 15.51
N ALA A 5 -5.58 10.86 16.45
CA ALA A 5 -5.16 9.46 16.56
C ALA A 5 -5.62 8.66 15.34
N PRO A 6 -4.94 7.54 15.01
CA PRO A 6 -5.39 6.67 13.92
C PRO A 6 -6.82 6.18 14.12
N GLU A 7 -7.62 6.24 13.08
CA GLU A 7 -9.01 5.76 13.11
C GLU A 7 -9.14 4.25 12.85
N MET A 8 -8.08 3.62 12.33
CA MET A 8 -8.04 2.18 12.13
C MET A 8 -7.78 1.45 13.46
N PRO A 9 -8.35 0.26 13.67
CA PRO A 9 -8.09 -0.52 14.87
C PRO A 9 -6.64 -0.98 14.93
N ILE A 10 -5.97 -0.72 16.06
CA ILE A 10 -4.61 -1.21 16.32
C ILE A 10 -4.67 -1.96 17.66
N LEU A 11 -4.32 -3.24 17.63
CA LEU A 11 -4.20 -4.08 18.80
C LEU A 11 -2.72 -4.42 19.03
N VAL A 12 -2.29 -4.40 20.27
CA VAL A 12 -0.93 -4.74 20.66
C VAL A 12 -0.99 -5.94 21.58
N ASP A 13 -0.23 -6.97 21.26
CA ASP A 13 -0.02 -8.14 22.11
C ASP A 13 1.19 -7.88 22.99
N ASP A 14 0.96 -7.74 24.29
CA ASP A 14 2.01 -7.40 25.26
C ASP A 14 3.00 -8.56 25.50
N GLU A 15 2.63 -9.79 25.20
CA GLU A 15 3.53 -10.95 25.37
C GLU A 15 4.50 -11.10 24.20
N THR A 16 4.04 -10.84 22.99
CA THR A 16 4.82 -11.05 21.75
C THR A 16 5.35 -9.75 21.13
N GLY A 17 4.78 -8.61 21.48
CA GLY A 17 5.05 -7.31 20.88
C GLY A 17 4.47 -7.16 19.47
N VAL A 18 3.62 -8.07 19.03
CA VAL A 18 3.01 -8.04 17.71
C VAL A 18 1.87 -7.04 17.68
N TRP A 19 1.89 -6.16 16.70
CA TRP A 19 0.79 -5.24 16.40
C TRP A 19 -0.07 -5.82 15.30
N THR A 20 -1.38 -5.73 15.44
CA THR A 20 -2.33 -6.17 14.42
C THR A 20 -3.31 -5.09 14.05
N THR A 21 -3.66 -5.04 12.78
CA THR A 21 -4.82 -4.28 12.29
C THR A 21 -5.71 -5.25 11.54
N ASP A 22 -6.98 -5.27 11.93
CA ASP A 22 -7.94 -6.28 11.47
C ASP A 22 -7.40 -7.71 11.77
N ALA A 23 -7.18 -8.54 10.79
CA ALA A 23 -6.65 -9.89 10.96
C ALA A 23 -5.16 -10.03 10.60
N LEU A 24 -4.45 -8.92 10.39
CA LEU A 24 -3.09 -8.93 9.85
C LEU A 24 -2.06 -8.36 10.83
N PRO A 25 -0.95 -9.07 11.06
CA PRO A 25 0.21 -8.52 11.75
C PRO A 25 0.79 -7.34 10.98
N MET A 26 1.14 -6.28 11.70
CA MET A 26 1.63 -5.03 11.15
C MET A 26 2.95 -4.61 11.78
N LEU A 27 3.69 -3.78 11.06
CA LEU A 27 4.85 -3.08 11.58
C LEU A 27 4.56 -1.57 11.63
N TYR A 28 5.01 -0.93 12.70
CA TYR A 28 5.06 0.53 12.78
C TYR A 28 6.51 0.98 12.57
N VAL A 29 6.77 1.59 11.43
CA VAL A 29 8.12 1.98 11.04
C VAL A 29 8.18 3.46 10.61
N PRO A 30 9.26 4.18 10.95
CA PRO A 30 9.45 5.53 10.45
C PRO A 30 9.64 5.56 8.94
N ARG A 31 9.14 6.60 8.28
CA ARG A 31 9.29 6.77 6.83
C ARG A 31 10.75 6.70 6.36
N HIS A 32 11.64 7.40 7.04
CA HIS A 32 13.06 7.46 6.66
C HIS A 32 13.74 6.09 6.71
N PHE A 33 13.39 5.25 7.67
CA PHE A 33 13.94 3.89 7.77
C PHE A 33 13.63 3.09 6.51
N PHE A 34 12.36 3.04 6.13
CA PHE A 34 11.93 2.30 4.95
C PHE A 34 12.50 2.86 3.65
N VAL A 35 12.44 4.19 3.48
CA VAL A 35 12.92 4.85 2.26
C VAL A 35 14.43 4.76 2.13
N ASN A 36 15.21 4.85 3.22
CA ASN A 36 16.65 4.65 3.17
C ASN A 36 17.05 3.23 2.74
N ASN A 37 16.31 2.21 3.18
CA ASN A 37 16.50 0.85 2.67
C ASN A 37 16.19 0.77 1.15
N HIS A 38 15.11 1.40 0.71
CA HIS A 38 14.76 1.48 -0.70
C HIS A 38 15.86 2.15 -1.53
N ILE A 39 16.38 3.29 -1.08
CA ILE A 39 17.47 4.00 -1.75
C ILE A 39 18.72 3.13 -1.84
N GLY A 40 19.12 2.50 -0.74
CA GLY A 40 20.30 1.64 -0.70
C GLY A 40 20.21 0.45 -1.66
N ILE A 41 19.05 -0.18 -1.76
CA ILE A 41 18.84 -1.29 -2.70
C ILE A 41 18.82 -0.78 -4.15
N GLU A 42 18.19 0.36 -4.40
CA GLU A 42 18.14 0.98 -5.72
C GLU A 42 19.54 1.35 -6.24
N GLU A 43 20.42 1.86 -5.37
CA GLU A 43 21.81 2.18 -5.72
C GLU A 43 22.59 0.94 -6.20
N VAL A 44 22.31 -0.23 -5.63
CA VAL A 44 22.99 -1.48 -6.00
C VAL A 44 22.39 -2.12 -7.25
N LEU A 45 21.08 -2.19 -7.34
CA LEU A 45 20.37 -2.89 -8.43
C LEU A 45 20.06 -2.02 -9.65
N GLY A 46 20.01 -0.71 -9.46
CA GLY A 46 19.41 0.23 -10.42
C GLY A 46 17.88 0.28 -10.29
N ALA A 47 17.30 1.43 -10.62
CA ALA A 47 15.87 1.69 -10.46
C ALA A 47 14.99 0.73 -11.28
N GLU A 48 15.39 0.41 -12.51
CA GLU A 48 14.62 -0.48 -13.40
C GLU A 48 14.51 -1.90 -12.85
N LYS A 49 15.63 -2.48 -12.46
CA LYS A 49 15.66 -3.84 -11.89
C LYS A 49 14.92 -3.91 -10.56
N TYR A 50 15.08 -2.88 -9.73
CA TYR A 50 14.39 -2.82 -8.45
C TYR A 50 12.88 -2.64 -8.63
N ALA A 51 12.45 -1.82 -9.58
CA ALA A 51 11.03 -1.66 -9.91
C ALA A 51 10.37 -2.98 -10.33
N GLU A 52 11.05 -3.80 -11.13
CA GLU A 52 10.57 -5.14 -11.52
C GLU A 52 10.37 -6.06 -10.31
N ILE A 53 11.34 -6.07 -9.40
CA ILE A 53 11.27 -6.87 -8.15
C ILE A 53 10.12 -6.39 -7.28
N LEU A 54 10.02 -5.08 -7.06
CA LEU A 54 8.98 -4.47 -6.24
C LEU A 54 7.58 -4.68 -6.82
N TYR A 55 7.44 -4.68 -8.15
CA TYR A 55 6.17 -4.97 -8.79
C TYR A 55 5.66 -6.37 -8.43
N LYS A 56 6.50 -7.38 -8.58
CA LYS A 56 6.15 -8.78 -8.27
C LYS A 56 5.86 -8.98 -6.78
N ALA A 57 6.71 -8.46 -5.91
CA ALA A 57 6.56 -8.56 -4.46
C ALA A 57 5.32 -7.78 -3.98
N GLY A 58 5.14 -6.57 -4.49
CA GLY A 58 4.00 -5.72 -4.17
C GLY A 58 2.67 -6.31 -4.60
N TYR A 59 2.62 -6.88 -5.79
CA TYR A 59 1.45 -7.61 -6.29
C TYR A 59 1.03 -8.72 -5.32
N LYS A 60 1.97 -9.58 -4.96
CA LYS A 60 1.73 -10.70 -4.03
C LYS A 60 1.26 -10.21 -2.65
N SER A 61 1.89 -9.17 -2.14
CA SER A 61 1.55 -8.60 -0.83
C SER A 61 0.16 -7.96 -0.82
N ALA A 62 -0.17 -7.20 -1.86
CA ALA A 62 -1.47 -6.56 -1.99
C ALA A 62 -2.60 -7.59 -2.15
N TRP A 63 -2.36 -8.63 -2.95
CA TRP A 63 -3.32 -9.73 -3.09
C TRP A 63 -3.66 -10.37 -1.75
N HIS A 64 -2.64 -10.79 -1.00
CA HIS A 64 -2.82 -11.39 0.33
C HIS A 64 -3.55 -10.47 1.29
N TRP A 65 -3.16 -9.19 1.32
CA TRP A 65 -3.78 -8.19 2.18
C TRP A 65 -5.27 -8.01 1.84
N CYS A 66 -5.58 -7.84 0.55
CA CYS A 66 -6.95 -7.63 0.09
C CYS A 66 -7.85 -8.84 0.37
N GLU A 67 -7.35 -10.06 0.20
CA GLU A 67 -8.11 -11.27 0.55
C GLU A 67 -8.47 -11.29 2.03
N LYS A 68 -7.51 -11.03 2.92
CA LYS A 68 -7.73 -11.04 4.37
C LYS A 68 -8.69 -9.94 4.81
N GLU A 69 -8.55 -8.74 4.25
CA GLU A 69 -9.43 -7.62 4.56
C GLU A 69 -10.85 -7.82 4.00
N ALA A 70 -10.97 -8.40 2.81
CA ALA A 70 -12.26 -8.74 2.24
C ALA A 70 -13.02 -9.76 3.10
N GLU A 71 -12.32 -10.79 3.59
CA GLU A 71 -12.88 -11.77 4.55
C GLU A 71 -13.28 -11.10 5.86
N CYS A 72 -12.40 -10.28 6.44
CA CYS A 72 -12.59 -9.63 7.75
C CYS A 72 -13.78 -8.67 7.76
N HIS A 73 -13.98 -7.92 6.69
CA HIS A 73 -14.99 -6.87 6.59
C HIS A 73 -16.20 -7.22 5.69
N GLY A 74 -16.22 -8.41 5.11
CA GLY A 74 -17.28 -8.80 4.18
C GLY A 74 -17.33 -7.95 2.91
N LEU A 75 -16.16 -7.56 2.38
CA LEU A 75 -16.05 -6.68 1.22
C LEU A 75 -15.97 -7.47 -0.09
N SER A 76 -16.51 -6.87 -1.15
CA SER A 76 -16.38 -7.38 -2.51
C SER A 76 -16.37 -6.24 -3.53
N GLY A 77 -15.87 -6.51 -4.72
CA GLY A 77 -15.91 -5.56 -5.81
C GLY A 77 -15.09 -4.30 -5.55
N VAL A 78 -15.63 -3.17 -5.98
CA VAL A 78 -15.04 -1.83 -5.81
C VAL A 78 -14.68 -1.53 -4.35
N ALA A 79 -15.48 -2.01 -3.41
CA ALA A 79 -15.28 -1.76 -1.99
C ALA A 79 -13.93 -2.28 -1.48
N VAL A 80 -13.38 -3.35 -2.05
CA VAL A 80 -12.05 -3.87 -1.70
C VAL A 80 -10.96 -2.86 -2.07
N PHE A 81 -11.04 -2.32 -3.28
CA PHE A 81 -10.08 -1.32 -3.76
C PHE A 81 -10.15 -0.02 -2.96
N GLU A 82 -11.36 0.49 -2.72
CA GLU A 82 -11.56 1.71 -1.93
C GLU A 82 -11.09 1.54 -0.49
N HIS A 83 -11.33 0.40 0.13
CA HIS A 83 -10.83 0.07 1.46
C HIS A 83 -9.30 0.02 1.49
N TYR A 84 -8.67 -0.55 0.46
CA TYR A 84 -7.21 -0.59 0.33
C TYR A 84 -6.62 0.82 0.24
N MET A 85 -7.18 1.67 -0.60
CA MET A 85 -6.74 3.08 -0.71
C MET A 85 -6.90 3.84 0.60
N LYS A 86 -8.01 3.62 1.30
CA LYS A 86 -8.27 4.21 2.62
C LYS A 86 -7.23 3.75 3.64
N ARG A 87 -6.97 2.46 3.75
CA ARG A 87 -5.99 1.91 4.70
C ARG A 87 -4.56 2.37 4.40
N LEU A 88 -4.15 2.44 3.13
CA LEU A 88 -2.85 3.00 2.74
C LEU A 88 -2.71 4.46 3.19
N SER A 89 -3.76 5.26 3.04
CA SER A 89 -3.78 6.65 3.48
C SER A 89 -3.70 6.78 5.01
N GLN A 90 -4.29 5.85 5.74
CA GLN A 90 -4.27 5.83 7.21
C GLN A 90 -2.95 5.33 7.80
N ARG A 91 -2.13 4.61 7.02
CA ARG A 91 -0.88 4.00 7.48
C ARG A 91 0.38 4.85 7.25
N GLY A 92 0.23 6.04 6.73
CA GLY A 92 1.34 6.99 6.61
C GLY A 92 2.14 6.92 5.30
N TRP A 93 1.73 6.13 4.31
CA TRP A 93 2.38 6.10 2.99
C TRP A 93 2.19 7.38 2.19
N GLY A 94 1.07 8.04 2.38
CA GLY A 94 0.65 9.25 1.69
C GLY A 94 -0.87 9.35 1.69
N LEU A 95 -1.43 10.23 0.89
CA LEU A 95 -2.87 10.34 0.65
C LEU A 95 -3.20 9.81 -0.74
N PHE A 96 -3.97 8.73 -0.80
CA PHE A 96 -4.37 8.05 -2.01
C PHE A 96 -5.81 8.41 -2.35
N GLU A 97 -6.02 9.05 -3.49
CA GLU A 97 -7.33 9.46 -3.97
C GLU A 97 -7.64 8.75 -5.28
N THR A 98 -8.63 7.86 -5.28
CA THR A 98 -9.09 7.21 -6.50
C THR A 98 -9.75 8.23 -7.41
N GLN A 99 -9.22 8.43 -8.61
CA GLN A 99 -9.75 9.33 -9.62
C GLN A 99 -10.69 8.61 -10.57
N LYS A 100 -10.31 7.38 -10.94
CA LYS A 100 -11.08 6.52 -11.83
C LYS A 100 -10.85 5.07 -11.46
N LEU A 101 -11.91 4.29 -11.52
CA LEU A 101 -11.86 2.84 -11.37
C LEU A 101 -12.84 2.21 -12.35
N ASP A 102 -12.32 1.44 -13.28
CA ASP A 102 -13.10 0.70 -14.27
C ASP A 102 -12.80 -0.79 -14.12
N LEU A 103 -13.76 -1.52 -13.60
CA LEU A 103 -13.60 -2.95 -13.33
C LEU A 103 -13.71 -3.81 -14.60
N GLU A 104 -14.37 -3.32 -15.64
CA GLU A 104 -14.52 -4.06 -16.89
C GLU A 104 -13.20 -4.13 -17.64
N THR A 105 -12.46 -3.02 -17.65
CA THR A 105 -11.15 -2.92 -18.30
C THR A 105 -9.98 -3.18 -17.36
N GLY A 106 -10.21 -3.23 -16.05
CA GLY A 106 -9.16 -3.35 -15.04
C GLY A 106 -8.30 -2.09 -14.92
N HIS A 107 -8.83 -0.93 -15.33
CA HIS A 107 -8.10 0.35 -15.28
C HIS A 107 -8.40 1.13 -14.02
N ALA A 108 -7.35 1.59 -13.34
CA ALA A 108 -7.46 2.48 -12.19
C ALA A 108 -6.53 3.66 -12.32
N GLU A 109 -7.02 4.83 -11.94
CA GLU A 109 -6.22 6.07 -11.79
C GLU A 109 -6.28 6.51 -10.34
N VAL A 110 -5.11 6.58 -9.71
CA VAL A 110 -4.96 6.99 -8.31
C VAL A 110 -4.03 8.19 -8.24
N LYS A 111 -4.49 9.24 -7.57
CA LYS A 111 -3.67 10.40 -7.24
C LYS A 111 -3.04 10.19 -5.87
N LEU A 112 -1.72 10.30 -5.82
CA LEU A 112 -0.95 10.22 -4.58
C LEU A 112 -0.41 11.58 -4.20
N LYS A 113 -0.69 12.02 -2.97
CA LYS A 113 -0.16 13.24 -2.38
C LYS A 113 0.67 12.90 -1.14
N HIS A 114 1.66 13.70 -0.86
CA HIS A 114 2.52 13.58 0.35
C HIS A 114 3.16 12.20 0.51
N SER A 115 3.59 11.61 -0.61
CA SER A 115 4.27 10.31 -0.66
C SER A 115 5.45 10.26 0.31
N ALA A 116 5.59 9.13 1.00
CA ALA A 116 6.73 8.85 1.86
C ALA A 116 8.06 8.91 1.09
N PHE A 117 8.10 8.44 -0.16
CA PHE A 117 9.29 8.47 -1.00
C PHE A 117 9.69 9.89 -1.41
N VAL A 118 8.75 10.65 -1.94
CA VAL A 118 8.98 12.04 -2.36
C VAL A 118 9.45 12.90 -1.18
N TYR A 119 8.90 12.68 0.00
CA TYR A 119 9.29 13.38 1.21
C TYR A 119 10.78 13.18 1.55
N VAL A 120 11.30 11.96 1.45
CA VAL A 120 12.69 11.63 1.81
C VAL A 120 13.66 11.90 0.66
N TYR A 121 13.29 11.57 -0.59
CA TYR A 121 14.12 11.88 -1.77
C TYR A 121 14.31 13.38 -1.99
N GLY A 122 13.31 14.19 -1.62
CA GLY A 122 13.29 15.62 -1.93
C GLY A 122 13.07 15.88 -3.42
N LYS A 123 13.71 16.93 -3.94
CA LYS A 123 13.60 17.29 -5.37
C LYS A 123 14.50 16.39 -6.21
N VAL A 124 13.89 15.50 -6.96
CA VAL A 124 14.56 14.64 -7.95
C VAL A 124 13.88 14.79 -9.31
N ASN A 125 14.63 14.63 -10.38
CA ASN A 125 14.13 14.76 -11.74
C ASN A 125 13.73 13.41 -12.34
N ARG A 126 13.03 12.60 -11.57
CA ARG A 126 12.51 11.28 -11.99
C ARG A 126 11.36 10.82 -11.10
N LYS A 127 10.65 9.79 -11.54
CA LYS A 127 9.61 9.14 -10.77
C LYS A 127 10.25 8.26 -9.68
N VAL A 128 9.78 8.37 -8.45
CA VAL A 128 10.29 7.60 -7.29
C VAL A 128 9.22 6.73 -6.62
N ASP A 129 7.95 6.92 -6.95
CA ASP A 129 6.81 6.20 -6.36
C ASP A 129 6.48 4.86 -7.05
N TYR A 130 7.41 4.29 -7.79
CA TYR A 130 7.16 3.08 -8.58
C TYR A 130 6.88 1.82 -7.74
N MET A 131 7.17 1.82 -6.44
CA MET A 131 6.83 0.73 -5.54
C MET A 131 5.32 0.44 -5.51
N PHE A 132 4.49 1.48 -5.61
CA PHE A 132 3.04 1.34 -5.50
C PHE A 132 2.37 0.69 -6.71
N THR A 133 3.03 0.63 -7.86
CA THR A 133 2.46 0.04 -9.08
C THR A 133 2.05 -1.41 -8.90
N GLY A 134 2.90 -2.22 -8.27
CA GLY A 134 2.60 -3.61 -7.97
C GLY A 134 1.45 -3.77 -6.97
N TRP A 135 1.37 -2.86 -6.00
CA TRP A 135 0.29 -2.87 -5.00
C TRP A 135 -1.07 -2.64 -5.64
N PHE A 136 -1.19 -1.68 -6.54
CA PHE A 136 -2.47 -1.41 -7.21
C PHE A 136 -2.88 -2.56 -8.14
N SER A 137 -1.92 -3.12 -8.85
CA SER A 137 -2.16 -4.27 -9.73
C SER A 137 -2.50 -5.55 -8.98
N GLY A 138 -2.07 -5.67 -7.72
CA GLY A 138 -2.31 -6.83 -6.87
C GLY A 138 -3.66 -6.84 -6.16
N VAL A 139 -4.43 -5.75 -6.26
CA VAL A 139 -5.81 -5.78 -5.77
C VAL A 139 -6.58 -6.80 -6.61
N PRO A 140 -7.17 -7.85 -6.00
CA PRO A 140 -7.90 -8.85 -6.76
C PRO A 140 -8.93 -8.18 -7.64
N PRO A 141 -9.19 -8.73 -8.84
CA PRO A 141 -10.31 -8.26 -9.62
C PRO A 141 -11.52 -8.25 -8.70
N CYS A 142 -12.17 -7.11 -8.63
CA CYS A 142 -13.27 -6.85 -7.71
C CYS A 142 -14.50 -7.77 -7.95
N VAL A 143 -14.32 -8.83 -8.69
CA VAL A 143 -15.23 -9.94 -8.82
C VAL A 143 -14.71 -11.04 -7.91
N PRO A 144 -15.50 -11.49 -6.91
CA PRO A 144 -15.10 -12.65 -6.14
C PRO A 144 -14.84 -13.80 -7.13
N PRO A 145 -13.81 -14.62 -6.89
CA PRO A 145 -13.68 -15.83 -7.68
C PRO A 145 -15.01 -16.56 -7.59
N THR A 146 -15.65 -16.75 -8.72
CA THR A 146 -16.83 -17.62 -8.80
C THR A 146 -16.43 -18.97 -8.27
N ALA A 147 -17.05 -19.33 -7.18
CA ALA A 147 -16.84 -20.62 -6.58
C ALA A 147 -17.05 -21.74 -7.62
#